data_951de4d9bef1ff9b402d4841ead050e6
#
_entry.id   951de4d9bef1ff9b402d4841ead050e6
#
_cell.length_a   1.000
_cell.length_b   1.000
_cell.length_c   1.000
_cell.angle_alpha   90.00
_cell.angle_beta   90.00
_cell.angle_gamma   90.00
#
_symmetry.space_group_name_H-M   'P 1'
#
loop_
_entity.id
_entity.type
_entity.pdbx_description
1 polymer ?
#
loop_
_entity_poly.entity_id
_entity_poly.type
_entity_poly.pdbx_seq_one_letter_code
_entity_poly.pdbx_strand_id
1 'polypeptide(L)' 'MRSIKVNLPVCGEDVEVFAPSVKTFKAVSAEKTEIEQSIKLCAACANKTPAQIEELDIADFNALQKAVQGFLDV' A
#
# COMPACT_ATOMS: atom_id res chain seq x y z
N MET A 1 3.94 -12.46 -10.65
CA MET A 1 3.93 -11.15 -9.94
C MET A 1 4.34 -11.37 -8.49
N ARG A 2 5.26 -10.56 -7.99
CA ARG A 2 5.71 -10.70 -6.61
C ARG A 2 4.62 -10.22 -5.65
N SER A 3 4.41 -10.96 -4.57
CA SER A 3 3.47 -10.55 -3.53
C SER A 3 3.94 -11.09 -2.18
N ILE A 4 3.46 -10.48 -1.11
CA ILE A 4 3.65 -10.96 0.25
C ILE A 4 2.35 -10.78 1.01
N LYS A 5 2.18 -11.57 2.08
CA LYS A 5 1.07 -11.38 2.99
C LYS A 5 1.50 -10.53 4.16
N VAL A 6 0.68 -9.55 4.50
CA VAL A 6 0.94 -8.63 5.60
C VAL A 6 -0.18 -8.80 6.62
N ASN A 7 0.17 -9.05 7.86
CA ASN A 7 -0.80 -9.08 8.96
C ASN A 7 -0.98 -7.65 9.47
N LEU A 8 -2.22 -7.19 9.48
CA LEU A 8 -2.56 -5.86 9.97
C LEU A 8 -2.74 -5.95 11.49
N PRO A 9 -1.90 -5.28 12.29
CA PRO A 9 -1.88 -5.50 13.73
C PRO A 9 -3.15 -5.09 14.47
N VAL A 10 -3.85 -4.08 14.00
CA VAL A 10 -5.06 -3.60 14.68
C VAL A 10 -6.28 -4.39 14.25
N CYS A 11 -6.51 -4.55 12.96
CA CYS A 11 -7.70 -5.29 12.50
C CYS A 11 -7.51 -6.80 12.49
N GLY A 12 -6.26 -7.28 12.52
CA GLY A 12 -5.96 -8.70 12.59
C GLY A 12 -6.12 -9.47 11.29
N GLU A 13 -6.40 -8.79 10.20
CA GLU A 13 -6.55 -9.43 8.90
C GLU A 13 -5.21 -9.59 8.21
N ASP A 14 -5.10 -10.65 7.40
CA ASP A 14 -3.98 -10.81 6.48
C ASP A 14 -4.38 -10.22 5.14
N VAL A 15 -3.53 -9.38 4.59
CA VAL A 15 -3.74 -8.75 3.29
C VAL A 15 -2.60 -9.15 2.37
N GLU A 16 -2.96 -9.60 1.18
CA GLU A 16 -1.95 -9.88 0.16
C GLU A 16 -1.58 -8.58 -0.55
N VAL A 17 -0.29 -8.24 -0.51
CA VAL A 17 0.24 -7.02 -1.09
C VAL A 17 1.11 -7.40 -2.28
N PHE A 18 0.80 -6.85 -3.45
CA PHE A 18 1.50 -7.14 -4.69
C PHE A 18 2.53 -6.06 -5.00
N ALA A 19 3.64 -6.46 -5.61
CA ALA A 19 4.64 -5.49 -6.05
C ALA A 19 4.04 -4.58 -7.12
N PRO A 20 4.20 -3.26 -7.00
CA PRO A 20 3.66 -2.33 -8.01
C PRO A 20 4.46 -2.42 -9.31
N SER A 21 3.79 -2.16 -10.43
CA SER A 21 4.46 -1.99 -11.71
C SER A 21 4.95 -0.55 -11.84
N VAL A 22 5.84 -0.31 -12.80
CA VAL A 22 6.31 1.05 -13.10
C VAL A 22 5.13 1.94 -13.48
N LYS A 23 4.17 1.41 -14.22
CA LYS A 23 2.97 2.15 -14.62
C LYS A 23 2.16 2.59 -13.40
N THR A 24 1.97 1.70 -12.43
CA THR A 24 1.26 2.02 -11.19
C THR A 24 2.00 3.08 -10.40
N PHE A 25 3.31 2.94 -10.25
CA PHE A 25 4.12 3.90 -9.52
C PHE A 25 4.06 5.28 -10.18
N LYS A 26 4.16 5.33 -11.51
CA LYS A 26 4.07 6.58 -12.25
C LYS A 26 2.72 7.27 -12.05
N ALA A 27 1.64 6.49 -12.04
CA ALA A 27 0.29 7.04 -11.86
C ALA A 27 0.14 7.69 -10.48
N VAL A 28 0.63 7.04 -9.42
CA VAL A 28 0.49 7.62 -8.07
C VAL A 28 1.45 8.78 -7.83
N SER A 29 2.57 8.84 -8.56
CA SER A 29 3.52 9.94 -8.43
C SER A 29 2.95 11.29 -8.87
N ALA A 30 1.84 11.28 -9.60
CA ALA A 30 1.17 12.51 -10.01
C ALA A 30 0.42 13.20 -8.87
N GLU A 31 0.22 12.51 -7.73
CA GLU A 31 -0.46 13.11 -6.59
C GLU A 31 0.39 14.21 -5.95
N LYS A 32 -0.29 15.18 -5.35
CA LYS A 32 0.36 16.40 -4.87
C LYS A 32 1.15 16.22 -3.58
N THR A 33 0.72 15.31 -2.71
CA THR A 33 1.35 15.11 -1.41
C THR A 33 1.86 13.69 -1.26
N GLU A 34 2.88 13.52 -0.41
CA GLU A 34 3.44 12.21 -0.15
C GLU A 34 2.41 11.27 0.48
N ILE A 35 1.57 11.79 1.36
CA ILE A 35 0.55 10.97 2.01
C ILE A 35 -0.48 10.46 1.01
N GLU A 36 -0.89 11.29 0.07
CA GLU A 36 -1.81 10.85 -0.98
C GLU A 36 -1.17 9.82 -1.90
N GLN A 37 0.10 10.03 -2.25
CA GLN A 37 0.86 9.06 -3.04
C GLN A 37 0.91 7.71 -2.32
N SER A 38 1.20 7.71 -1.02
CA SER A 38 1.28 6.50 -0.21
C SER A 38 -0.06 5.79 -0.14
N ILE A 39 -1.14 6.53 0.09
CA ILE A 39 -2.48 5.96 0.17
C ILE A 39 -2.86 5.28 -1.14
N LYS A 40 -2.66 5.95 -2.25
CA LYS A 40 -3.01 5.39 -3.56
C LYS A 40 -2.12 4.21 -3.94
N LEU A 41 -0.84 4.29 -3.62
CA LEU A 41 0.07 3.19 -3.89
C LEU A 41 -0.30 1.95 -3.07
N CYS A 42 -0.57 2.12 -1.78
CA CYS A 42 -1.01 1.01 -0.93
C CYS A 42 -2.33 0.42 -1.43
N ALA A 43 -3.27 1.27 -1.84
CA ALA A 43 -4.55 0.81 -2.38
C ALA A 43 -4.35 -0.05 -3.63
N ALA A 44 -3.52 0.40 -4.54
CA ALA A 44 -3.23 -0.35 -5.77
C ALA A 44 -2.55 -1.68 -5.47
N CYS A 45 -1.57 -1.68 -4.56
CA CYS A 45 -0.82 -2.88 -4.23
C CYS A 45 -1.65 -3.89 -3.44
N ALA A 46 -2.55 -3.42 -2.58
CA ALA A 46 -3.39 -4.30 -1.75
C ALA A 46 -4.73 -4.63 -2.41
N ASN A 47 -4.96 -4.16 -3.63
CA ASN A 47 -6.21 -4.35 -4.36
C ASN A 47 -7.42 -3.81 -3.58
N LYS A 48 -7.25 -2.62 -3.01
CA LYS A 48 -8.29 -1.92 -2.26
C LYS A 48 -8.50 -0.53 -2.85
N THR A 49 -9.58 0.13 -2.41
CA THR A 49 -9.82 1.52 -2.81
C THR A 49 -9.07 2.48 -1.88
N PRO A 50 -8.74 3.70 -2.33
CA PRO A 50 -8.15 4.69 -1.43
C PRO A 50 -8.99 4.96 -0.19
N ALA A 51 -10.31 4.96 -0.32
CA ALA A 51 -11.21 5.16 0.83
C ALA A 51 -11.04 4.07 1.88
N GLN A 52 -10.87 2.82 1.45
CA GLN A 52 -10.63 1.71 2.37
C GLN A 52 -9.30 1.87 3.12
N ILE A 53 -8.28 2.36 2.43
CA ILE A 53 -6.98 2.62 3.06
C ILE A 53 -7.10 3.74 4.08
N GLU A 54 -7.85 4.80 3.77
CA GLU A 54 -8.02 5.93 4.68
C GLU A 54 -8.76 5.55 5.97
N GLU A 55 -9.57 4.52 5.94
CA GLU A 55 -10.29 4.03 7.11
C GLU A 55 -9.45 3.16 8.04
N LEU A 56 -8.27 2.75 7.61
CA LEU A 56 -7.40 1.91 8.43
C LEU A 56 -6.80 2.69 9.60
N ASP A 57 -6.53 1.97 10.70
CA ASP A 57 -5.72 2.53 11.77
C ASP A 57 -4.32 2.84 11.23
N ILE A 58 -3.68 3.85 11.79
CA ILE A 58 -2.34 4.27 11.34
C ILE A 58 -1.32 3.13 11.45
N ALA A 59 -1.45 2.26 12.45
CA ALA A 59 -0.56 1.12 12.60
C ALA A 59 -0.72 0.13 11.43
N ASP A 60 -1.94 -0.10 10.98
CA ASP A 60 -2.22 -0.97 9.84
C ASP A 60 -1.69 -0.35 8.55
N PHE A 61 -1.89 0.94 8.39
CA PHE A 61 -1.37 1.67 7.24
C PHE A 61 0.17 1.60 7.19
N ASN A 62 0.83 1.78 8.32
CA ASN A 62 2.28 1.69 8.40
C ASN A 62 2.78 0.29 8.04
N ALA A 63 2.06 -0.76 8.43
CA ALA A 63 2.41 -2.13 8.05
C ALA A 63 2.35 -2.31 6.54
N LEU A 64 1.32 -1.78 5.89
CA LEU A 64 1.21 -1.83 4.43
C LEU A 64 2.32 -1.02 3.76
N GLN A 65 2.62 0.16 4.28
CA GLN A 65 3.70 0.99 3.73
C GLN A 65 5.05 0.28 3.79
N LYS A 66 5.35 -0.40 4.89
CA LYS A 66 6.60 -1.16 5.01
C LYS A 66 6.70 -2.26 3.96
N ALA A 67 5.59 -2.96 3.72
CA ALA A 67 5.57 -4.01 2.71
C ALA A 67 5.82 -3.45 1.32
N VAL A 68 5.14 -2.36 0.98
CA VAL A 68 5.31 -1.71 -0.33
C VAL A 68 6.72 -1.17 -0.48
N GLN A 69 7.25 -0.55 0.57
CA GLN A 69 8.61 -0.01 0.56
C GLN A 69 9.65 -1.12 0.31
N GLY A 70 9.42 -2.29 0.88
CA GLY A 70 10.28 -3.45 0.65
C GLY A 70 10.37 -3.83 -0.81
N PHE A 71 9.27 -3.74 -1.55
CA PHE A 71 9.29 -3.98 -2.99
C PHE A 71 10.08 -2.92 -3.75
N LEU A 72 9.97 -1.67 -3.32
CA LEU A 72 10.64 -0.55 -3.99
C LEU A 72 12.13 -0.53 -3.75
N ASP A 73 12.59 -1.09 -2.64
CA ASP A 73 14.00 -1.09 -2.23
C ASP A 73 14.81 -2.24 -2.83
N VAL A 74 14.20 -3.10 -3.61
CA VAL A 74 14.87 -4.26 -4.21
C VAL A 74 15.51 -3.93 -5.53
#